data_68302d2111ec3e64c8da908b5908ac8c
#
_entry.id   68302d2111ec3e64c8da908b5908ac8c
#
_cell.length_a   1.000
_cell.length_b   1.000
_cell.length_c   1.000
_cell.angle_alpha   90.00
_cell.angle_beta   90.00
_cell.angle_gamma   90.00
#
_symmetry.space_group_name_H-M   'P 1'
#
loop_
_entity.id
_entity.type
_entity.pdbx_description
1 polymer ?
#
loop_
_entity_poly.entity_id
_entity_poly.type
_entity_poly.pdbx_seq_one_letter_code
_entity_poly.pdbx_strand_id
1 'polypeptide(L)'
;LVGLVVGGLAGGLTWTATLLFPPLVCGIIGCACWVAVTGGLHLDGVADCGDGLPIEVSRERRLEIMKDSRLGTFGGTALFFNLAFKGAALATLAAHGTWELLLTACALAGLLARSQIFIAMRFPGARRGGMGEAFKQGTRPGHALAAAAVTLAACALAGWNGLYALLSALAGSMGLLLYARRRLGGVTGDVFGCTVECTEWLVLLTFCTL
;
A
#
# COMPACT_ATOMS: atom_id res chain seq x y z
N LEU A 1 -0.16 -0.33 14.24
CA LEU A 1 1.22 -0.36 14.75
C LEU A 1 2.20 -1.05 13.80
N VAL A 2 1.83 -2.23 13.21
CA VAL A 2 2.71 -2.96 12.24
C VAL A 2 3.20 -2.04 11.12
N GLY A 3 2.32 -1.20 10.55
CA GLY A 3 2.71 -0.28 9.49
C GLY A 3 3.77 0.75 9.89
N LEU A 4 3.74 1.24 11.14
CA LEU A 4 4.77 2.12 11.68
C LEU A 4 6.14 1.42 11.75
N VAL A 5 6.15 0.16 12.18
CA VAL A 5 7.38 -0.64 12.25
C VAL A 5 7.96 -0.88 10.86
N VAL A 6 7.13 -1.32 9.91
CA VAL A 6 7.54 -1.56 8.52
C VAL A 6 8.11 -0.28 7.89
N GLY A 7 7.36 0.82 7.97
CA GLY A 7 7.79 2.12 7.43
C GLY A 7 9.03 2.64 8.14
N GLY A 8 9.09 2.53 9.46
CA GLY A 8 10.24 2.95 10.26
C GLY A 8 11.53 2.20 9.90
N LEU A 9 11.46 0.88 9.73
CA LEU A 9 12.62 0.06 9.33
C LEU A 9 13.09 0.42 7.91
N ALA A 10 12.16 0.51 6.96
CA ALA A 10 12.50 0.86 5.59
C ALA A 10 13.05 2.29 5.48
N GLY A 11 12.42 3.26 6.15
CA GLY A 11 12.89 4.64 6.19
C GLY A 11 14.26 4.77 6.88
N GLY A 12 14.45 4.09 8.01
CA GLY A 12 15.71 4.05 8.73
C GLY A 12 16.86 3.48 7.88
N LEU A 13 16.60 2.36 7.17
CA LEU A 13 17.60 1.78 6.28
C LEU A 13 17.84 2.67 5.05
N THR A 14 16.79 3.30 4.48
CA THR A 14 16.97 4.27 3.39
C THR A 14 17.88 5.42 3.83
N TRP A 15 17.63 5.97 5.01
CA TRP A 15 18.45 7.06 5.55
C TRP A 15 19.89 6.65 5.81
N THR A 16 20.12 5.54 6.51
CA THR A 16 21.48 5.06 6.78
C THR A 16 22.25 4.73 5.51
N ALA A 17 21.57 4.28 4.46
CA ALA A 17 22.19 4.05 3.15
C ALA A 17 22.74 5.34 2.52
N THR A 18 22.21 6.54 2.84
CA THR A 18 22.71 7.82 2.32
C THR A 18 24.15 8.12 2.75
N LEU A 19 24.62 7.48 3.82
CA LEU A 19 26.00 7.62 4.25
C LEU A 19 27.02 6.98 3.30
N LEU A 20 26.56 6.06 2.44
CA LEU A 20 27.43 5.23 1.58
C LEU A 20 27.06 5.29 0.10
N PHE A 21 25.79 5.59 -0.23
CA PHE A 21 25.27 5.42 -1.57
C PHE A 21 24.57 6.67 -2.12
N PRO A 22 24.53 6.83 -3.44
CA PRO A 22 23.74 7.88 -4.07
C PRO A 22 22.24 7.63 -3.89
N PRO A 23 21.40 8.68 -3.97
CA PRO A 23 19.97 8.62 -3.64
C PRO A 23 19.19 7.50 -4.34
N LEU A 24 19.45 7.25 -5.61
CA LEU A 24 18.78 6.18 -6.36
C LEU A 24 19.01 4.80 -5.70
N VAL A 25 20.25 4.52 -5.31
CA VAL A 25 20.59 3.25 -4.65
C VAL A 25 19.94 3.18 -3.27
N CYS A 26 19.90 4.29 -2.53
CA CYS A 26 19.20 4.37 -1.24
C CYS A 26 17.70 4.04 -1.38
N GLY A 27 17.04 4.57 -2.41
CA GLY A 27 15.64 4.28 -2.69
C GLY A 27 15.39 2.81 -3.03
N ILE A 28 16.28 2.18 -3.80
CA ILE A 28 16.21 0.75 -4.12
C ILE A 28 16.41 -0.09 -2.86
N ILE A 29 17.39 0.23 -2.02
CA ILE A 29 17.66 -0.46 -0.75
C ILE A 29 16.44 -0.35 0.17
N GLY A 30 15.87 0.84 0.34
CA GLY A 30 14.68 1.07 1.14
C GLY A 30 13.45 0.30 0.63
N CYS A 31 13.24 0.29 -0.68
CA CYS A 31 12.17 -0.50 -1.30
C CYS A 31 12.38 -2.00 -1.09
N ALA A 32 13.60 -2.50 -1.27
CA ALA A 32 13.94 -3.90 -1.02
C ALA A 32 13.75 -4.29 0.46
N CYS A 33 14.13 -3.42 1.40
CA CYS A 33 13.87 -3.61 2.82
C CYS A 33 12.36 -3.69 3.09
N TRP A 34 11.56 -2.81 2.49
CA TRP A 34 10.10 -2.82 2.64
C TRP A 34 9.51 -4.14 2.21
N VAL A 35 9.90 -4.64 1.02
CA VAL A 35 9.49 -5.95 0.50
C VAL A 35 9.95 -7.08 1.43
N ALA A 36 11.19 -7.07 1.87
CA ALA A 36 11.74 -8.11 2.74
C ALA A 36 11.02 -8.19 4.09
N VAL A 37 10.76 -7.05 4.74
CA VAL A 37 10.07 -6.99 6.04
C VAL A 37 8.62 -7.45 5.94
N THR A 38 7.96 -7.21 4.81
CA THR A 38 6.57 -7.68 4.56
C THR A 38 6.52 -9.09 3.96
N GLY A 39 7.66 -9.67 3.61
CA GLY A 39 7.73 -10.94 2.89
C GLY A 39 7.10 -10.89 1.50
N GLY A 40 6.90 -9.70 0.92
CA GLY A 40 6.24 -9.51 -0.37
C GLY A 40 4.74 -9.85 -0.39
N LEU A 41 4.13 -10.08 0.80
CA LEU A 41 2.75 -10.58 0.94
C LEU A 41 1.71 -9.82 0.12
N HIS A 42 1.89 -8.51 -0.06
CA HIS A 42 0.92 -7.66 -0.77
C HIS A 42 1.23 -7.54 -2.26
N LEU A 43 2.45 -7.87 -2.69
CA LEU A 43 2.85 -7.78 -4.10
C LEU A 43 2.07 -8.74 -4.99
N ASP A 44 1.78 -9.94 -4.48
CA ASP A 44 0.92 -10.90 -5.16
C ASP A 44 -0.45 -10.29 -5.49
N GLY A 45 -1.05 -9.58 -4.52
CA GLY A 45 -2.30 -8.83 -4.75
C GLY A 45 -2.18 -7.73 -5.82
N VAL A 46 -1.01 -7.08 -5.97
CA VAL A 46 -0.76 -6.12 -7.05
C VAL A 46 -0.72 -6.83 -8.40
N ALA A 47 -0.03 -7.98 -8.50
CA ALA A 47 0.04 -8.77 -9.72
C ALA A 47 -1.35 -9.26 -10.14
N ASP A 48 -2.09 -9.89 -9.23
CA ASP A 48 -3.42 -10.44 -9.48
C ASP A 48 -4.42 -9.35 -9.89
N CYS A 49 -4.39 -8.20 -9.21
CA CYS A 49 -5.21 -7.04 -9.58
C CYS A 49 -4.79 -6.47 -10.93
N GLY A 50 -3.50 -6.43 -11.24
CA GLY A 50 -2.98 -6.02 -12.52
C GLY A 50 -3.48 -6.89 -13.66
N ASP A 51 -3.41 -8.21 -13.49
CA ASP A 51 -3.86 -9.17 -14.52
C ASP A 51 -5.37 -9.28 -14.62
N GLY A 52 -6.11 -9.13 -13.51
CA GLY A 52 -7.55 -9.38 -13.48
C GLY A 52 -8.43 -8.16 -13.70
N LEU A 53 -8.11 -6.99 -13.13
CA LEU A 53 -9.03 -5.86 -13.11
C LEU A 53 -9.18 -5.14 -14.46
N PRO A 54 -8.13 -4.85 -15.24
CA PRO A 54 -8.25 -4.01 -16.45
C PRO A 54 -8.87 -4.73 -17.65
N ILE A 55 -8.77 -6.03 -17.74
CA ILE A 55 -9.19 -6.80 -18.92
C ILE A 55 -10.71 -6.83 -19.11
N GLU A 56 -11.18 -6.91 -20.37
CA GLU A 56 -12.61 -6.94 -20.74
C GLU A 56 -13.11 -8.39 -20.88
N VAL A 57 -13.41 -9.01 -19.71
CA VAL A 57 -13.95 -10.37 -19.60
C VAL A 57 -15.08 -10.42 -18.57
N SER A 58 -15.81 -11.53 -18.48
CA SER A 58 -16.83 -11.72 -17.45
C SER A 58 -16.22 -11.66 -16.04
N ARG A 59 -17.05 -11.36 -15.04
CA ARG A 59 -16.65 -11.33 -13.64
C ARG A 59 -16.02 -12.66 -13.19
N GLU A 60 -16.65 -13.76 -13.58
CA GLU A 60 -16.21 -15.12 -13.23
C GLU A 60 -14.81 -15.41 -13.79
N ARG A 61 -14.62 -15.10 -15.08
CA ARG A 61 -13.34 -15.29 -15.76
C ARG A 61 -12.24 -14.42 -15.15
N ARG A 62 -12.58 -13.18 -14.74
CA ARG A 62 -11.65 -12.28 -14.05
C ARG A 62 -11.20 -12.86 -12.72
N LEU A 63 -12.14 -13.39 -11.94
CA LEU A 63 -11.83 -14.05 -10.66
C LEU A 63 -11.01 -15.35 -10.83
N GLU A 64 -11.14 -16.06 -11.97
CA GLU A 64 -10.29 -17.18 -12.32
C GLU A 64 -8.85 -16.74 -12.62
N ILE A 65 -8.69 -15.67 -13.42
CA ILE A 65 -7.37 -15.12 -13.76
C ILE A 65 -6.64 -14.69 -12.50
N MET A 66 -7.31 -13.98 -11.57
CA MET A 66 -6.74 -13.59 -10.28
C MET A 66 -6.42 -14.77 -9.34
N LYS A 67 -6.72 -16.00 -9.70
CA LYS A 67 -6.33 -17.22 -8.97
C LYS A 67 -5.22 -17.99 -9.66
N ASP A 68 -4.89 -17.62 -10.87
CA ASP A 68 -3.85 -18.29 -11.63
C ASP A 68 -2.49 -17.82 -11.10
N SER A 69 -1.67 -18.75 -10.63
CA SER A 69 -0.35 -18.44 -10.09
C SER A 69 0.68 -17.96 -11.14
N ARG A 70 0.30 -17.96 -12.41
CA ARG A 70 1.15 -17.48 -13.51
C ARG A 70 1.04 -15.98 -13.61
N LEU A 71 2.19 -15.31 -13.59
CA LEU A 71 2.28 -13.86 -13.80
C LEU A 71 2.01 -13.50 -15.26
N GLY A 72 1.00 -12.69 -15.50
CA GLY A 72 0.70 -12.14 -16.81
C GLY A 72 1.46 -10.83 -17.08
N THR A 73 1.36 -10.33 -18.29
CA THR A 73 2.02 -9.07 -18.70
C THR A 73 1.51 -7.87 -17.92
N PHE A 74 0.20 -7.78 -17.68
CA PHE A 74 -0.39 -6.67 -16.91
C PHE A 74 0.01 -6.72 -15.44
N GLY A 75 0.03 -7.90 -14.82
CA GLY A 75 0.51 -8.09 -13.45
C GLY A 75 1.98 -7.74 -13.32
N GLY A 76 2.83 -8.22 -14.24
CA GLY A 76 4.24 -7.86 -14.27
C GLY A 76 4.47 -6.35 -14.44
N THR A 77 3.69 -5.71 -15.31
CA THR A 77 3.73 -4.25 -15.50
C THR A 77 3.28 -3.50 -14.23
N ALA A 78 2.21 -3.96 -13.58
CA ALA A 78 1.73 -3.38 -12.33
C ALA A 78 2.76 -3.48 -11.21
N LEU A 79 3.41 -4.65 -11.06
CA LEU A 79 4.51 -4.84 -10.10
C LEU A 79 5.68 -3.91 -10.38
N PHE A 80 6.08 -3.82 -11.65
CA PHE A 80 7.18 -2.93 -12.05
C PHE A 80 6.91 -1.48 -11.62
N PHE A 81 5.74 -0.93 -11.98
CA PHE A 81 5.41 0.45 -11.64
C PHE A 81 5.19 0.64 -10.13
N ASN A 82 4.61 -0.34 -9.43
CA ASN A 82 4.46 -0.28 -7.96
C ASN A 82 5.83 -0.13 -7.27
N LEU A 83 6.79 -0.97 -7.62
CA LEU A 83 8.14 -0.93 -7.05
C LEU A 83 8.92 0.31 -7.53
N ALA A 84 8.77 0.70 -8.80
CA ALA A 84 9.43 1.87 -9.36
C ALA A 84 8.96 3.17 -8.68
N PHE A 85 7.65 3.37 -8.48
CA PHE A 85 7.14 4.54 -7.77
C PHE A 85 7.59 4.58 -6.32
N LYS A 86 7.55 3.44 -5.62
CA LYS A 86 8.01 3.34 -4.22
C LYS A 86 9.51 3.66 -4.12
N GLY A 87 10.34 3.02 -4.96
CA GLY A 87 11.78 3.25 -4.99
C GLY A 87 12.17 4.67 -5.39
N ALA A 88 11.50 5.24 -6.41
CA ALA A 88 11.72 6.61 -6.84
C ALA A 88 11.33 7.64 -5.76
N ALA A 89 10.20 7.44 -5.08
CA ALA A 89 9.80 8.31 -3.99
C ALA A 89 10.81 8.28 -2.83
N LEU A 90 11.25 7.10 -2.43
CA LEU A 90 12.29 6.95 -1.39
C LEU A 90 13.62 7.59 -1.82
N ALA A 91 14.01 7.44 -3.08
CA ALA A 91 15.21 8.07 -3.63
C ALA A 91 15.11 9.61 -3.61
N THR A 92 13.95 10.16 -3.97
CA THR A 92 13.68 11.60 -3.93
C THR A 92 13.76 12.13 -2.50
N LEU A 93 13.12 11.45 -1.55
CA LEU A 93 13.16 11.83 -0.14
C LEU A 93 14.58 11.69 0.45
N ALA A 94 15.36 10.71 0.01
CA ALA A 94 16.75 10.56 0.42
C ALA A 94 17.66 11.65 -0.17
N ALA A 95 17.33 12.20 -1.34
CA ALA A 95 18.11 13.25 -2.00
C ALA A 95 17.85 14.65 -1.44
N HIS A 96 16.59 14.94 -1.12
CA HIS A 96 16.12 16.31 -0.85
C HIS A 96 15.49 16.49 0.54
N GLY A 97 15.10 15.37 1.18
CA GLY A 97 14.47 15.40 2.49
C GLY A 97 15.44 15.46 3.66
N THR A 98 14.94 15.89 4.80
CA THR A 98 15.61 15.68 6.08
C THR A 98 15.33 14.24 6.57
N TRP A 99 16.11 13.74 7.54
CA TRP A 99 15.86 12.42 8.12
C TRP A 99 14.48 12.32 8.77
N GLU A 100 14.00 13.42 9.39
CA GLU A 100 12.67 13.49 10.00
C GLU A 100 11.56 13.39 8.94
N LEU A 101 11.72 14.08 7.82
CA LEU A 101 10.75 14.03 6.72
C LEU A 101 10.67 12.64 6.12
N LEU A 102 11.83 12.01 5.83
CA LEU A 102 11.90 10.66 5.28
C LEU A 102 11.27 9.64 6.23
N LEU A 103 11.63 9.66 7.53
CA LEU A 103 11.06 8.75 8.51
C LEU A 103 9.57 8.97 8.71
N THR A 104 9.11 10.23 8.75
CA THR A 104 7.69 10.56 8.87
C THR A 104 6.91 10.05 7.65
N ALA A 105 7.42 10.28 6.44
CA ALA A 105 6.80 9.80 5.20
C ALA A 105 6.66 8.28 5.20
N CYS A 106 7.73 7.55 5.52
CA CYS A 106 7.72 6.09 5.57
C CYS A 106 6.79 5.55 6.66
N ALA A 107 6.83 6.13 7.86
CA ALA A 107 5.97 5.71 8.97
C ALA A 107 4.49 5.94 8.66
N LEU A 108 4.13 7.11 8.10
CA LEU A 108 2.76 7.40 7.70
C LEU A 108 2.32 6.57 6.49
N ALA A 109 3.18 6.33 5.51
CA ALA A 109 2.86 5.46 4.39
C ALA A 109 2.50 4.05 4.87
N GLY A 110 3.34 3.46 5.73
CA GLY A 110 3.07 2.15 6.31
C GLY A 110 1.80 2.12 7.18
N LEU A 111 1.59 3.12 8.02
CA LEU A 111 0.42 3.21 8.92
C LEU A 111 -0.88 3.39 8.14
N LEU A 112 -0.92 4.38 7.24
CA LEU A 112 -2.09 4.71 6.44
C LEU A 112 -2.50 3.52 5.56
N ALA A 113 -1.54 2.86 4.92
CA ALA A 113 -1.81 1.72 4.07
C ALA A 113 -2.54 0.59 4.82
N ARG A 114 -2.11 0.24 6.03
CA ARG A 114 -2.78 -0.81 6.83
C ARG A 114 -4.12 -0.34 7.37
N SER A 115 -4.28 0.94 7.63
CA SER A 115 -5.56 1.51 8.09
C SER A 115 -6.65 1.44 7.01
N GLN A 116 -6.29 1.49 5.71
CA GLN A 116 -7.24 1.36 4.61
C GLN A 116 -7.93 -0.02 4.57
N ILE A 117 -7.33 -1.05 5.17
CA ILE A 117 -7.94 -2.39 5.26
C ILE A 117 -9.29 -2.31 5.98
N PHE A 118 -9.42 -1.48 7.04
CA PHE A 118 -10.70 -1.30 7.75
C PHE A 118 -11.79 -0.65 6.88
N ILE A 119 -11.40 0.20 5.93
CA ILE A 119 -12.32 0.75 4.93
C ILE A 119 -12.68 -0.33 3.91
N ALA A 120 -11.69 -1.07 3.40
CA ALA A 120 -11.89 -2.15 2.44
C ALA A 120 -12.84 -3.24 2.97
N MET A 121 -12.81 -3.53 4.26
CA MET A 121 -13.72 -4.48 4.93
C MET A 121 -15.20 -4.06 4.88
N ARG A 122 -15.52 -2.79 4.64
CA ARG A 122 -16.90 -2.31 4.49
C ARG A 122 -17.51 -2.68 3.13
N PHE A 123 -16.67 -3.06 2.18
CA PHE A 123 -17.13 -3.50 0.87
C PHE A 123 -17.59 -4.97 0.91
N PRO A 124 -18.56 -5.37 0.07
CA PRO A 124 -18.95 -6.77 -0.06
C PRO A 124 -17.78 -7.64 -0.52
N GLY A 125 -17.70 -8.88 -0.09
CA GLY A 125 -16.74 -9.85 -0.61
C GLY A 125 -17.09 -10.27 -2.03
N ALA A 126 -16.12 -10.36 -2.92
CA ALA A 126 -16.33 -10.84 -4.28
C ALA A 126 -16.39 -12.38 -4.36
N ARG A 127 -15.87 -13.08 -3.36
CA ARG A 127 -15.86 -14.56 -3.23
C ARG A 127 -16.36 -14.95 -1.86
N ARG A 128 -17.05 -16.11 -1.75
CA ARG A 128 -17.37 -16.75 -0.46
C ARG A 128 -16.15 -17.51 0.06
N GLY A 129 -15.90 -17.44 1.37
CA GLY A 129 -14.82 -18.22 2.03
C GLY A 129 -13.41 -17.73 1.75
N GLY A 130 -13.20 -16.53 1.22
CA GLY A 130 -11.87 -15.96 0.98
C GLY A 130 -11.25 -15.33 2.24
N MET A 131 -9.92 -15.03 2.18
CA MET A 131 -9.19 -14.37 3.28
C MET A 131 -9.85 -13.07 3.75
N GLY A 132 -10.45 -12.30 2.84
CA GLY A 132 -11.18 -11.07 3.21
C GLY A 132 -12.38 -11.33 4.12
N GLU A 133 -13.05 -12.49 4.00
CA GLU A 133 -14.16 -12.87 4.87
C GLU A 133 -13.66 -13.34 6.24
N ALA A 134 -12.60 -14.15 6.27
CA ALA A 134 -11.95 -14.58 7.50
C ALA A 134 -11.41 -13.37 8.30
N PHE A 135 -10.84 -12.39 7.62
CA PHE A 135 -10.35 -11.16 8.25
C PHE A 135 -11.49 -10.33 8.87
N LYS A 136 -12.65 -10.24 8.17
CA LYS A 136 -13.85 -9.58 8.71
C LYS A 136 -14.35 -10.25 9.99
N GLN A 137 -14.39 -11.58 10.04
CA GLN A 137 -14.85 -12.34 11.19
C GLN A 137 -13.92 -12.19 12.40
N GLY A 138 -12.61 -12.04 12.19
CA GLY A 138 -11.62 -11.85 13.26
C GLY A 138 -11.51 -10.43 13.79
N THR A 139 -12.16 -9.44 13.15
CA THR A 139 -12.00 -8.03 13.48
C THR A 139 -13.13 -7.51 14.35
N ARG A 140 -12.79 -7.04 15.57
CA ARG A 140 -13.76 -6.39 16.50
C ARG A 140 -13.89 -4.90 16.15
N PRO A 141 -15.06 -4.28 16.40
CA PRO A 141 -15.26 -2.83 16.15
C PRO A 141 -14.22 -1.93 16.84
N GLY A 142 -13.77 -2.31 18.03
CA GLY A 142 -12.74 -1.60 18.78
C GLY A 142 -11.39 -1.53 18.04
N HIS A 143 -11.04 -2.53 17.22
CA HIS A 143 -9.79 -2.51 16.46
C HIS A 143 -9.81 -1.41 15.37
N ALA A 144 -10.94 -1.23 14.70
CA ALA A 144 -11.10 -0.18 13.69
C ALA A 144 -11.04 1.22 14.33
N LEU A 145 -11.69 1.39 15.48
CA LEU A 145 -11.67 2.66 16.24
C LEU A 145 -10.25 2.99 16.73
N ALA A 146 -9.56 2.01 17.30
CA ALA A 146 -8.18 2.19 17.74
C ALA A 146 -7.25 2.53 16.58
N ALA A 147 -7.38 1.82 15.44
CA ALA A 147 -6.61 2.12 14.24
C ALA A 147 -6.88 3.54 13.72
N ALA A 148 -8.15 3.96 13.68
CA ALA A 148 -8.52 5.31 13.28
C ALA A 148 -7.93 6.37 14.22
N ALA A 149 -8.03 6.17 15.54
CA ALA A 149 -7.48 7.09 16.54
C ALA A 149 -5.96 7.25 16.40
N VAL A 150 -5.22 6.14 16.27
CA VAL A 150 -3.75 6.17 16.08
C VAL A 150 -3.39 6.84 14.76
N THR A 151 -4.13 6.54 13.68
CA THR A 151 -3.89 7.14 12.37
C THR A 151 -4.12 8.64 12.38
N LEU A 152 -5.23 9.10 12.93
CA LEU A 152 -5.56 10.53 13.03
C LEU A 152 -4.56 11.27 13.93
N ALA A 153 -4.17 10.69 15.06
CA ALA A 153 -3.15 11.27 15.93
C ALA A 153 -1.80 11.40 15.21
N ALA A 154 -1.36 10.36 14.49
CA ALA A 154 -0.10 10.41 13.74
C ALA A 154 -0.15 11.46 12.61
N CYS A 155 -1.26 11.55 11.88
CA CYS A 155 -1.45 12.59 10.87
C CYS A 155 -1.48 13.99 11.48
N ALA A 156 -2.14 14.18 12.63
CA ALA A 156 -2.18 15.46 13.33
C ALA A 156 -0.79 15.92 13.79
N LEU A 157 0.04 14.99 14.30
CA LEU A 157 1.43 15.26 14.66
C LEU A 157 2.30 15.68 13.46
N ALA A 158 2.01 15.17 12.27
CA ALA A 158 2.69 15.56 11.04
C ALA A 158 2.13 16.84 10.38
N GLY A 159 1.13 17.47 10.99
CA GLY A 159 0.54 18.73 10.53
C GLY A 159 -0.05 18.65 9.13
N TRP A 160 0.24 19.65 8.28
CA TRP A 160 -0.27 19.69 6.90
C TRP A 160 0.18 18.51 6.06
N ASN A 161 1.42 18.05 6.25
CA ASN A 161 1.95 16.86 5.55
C ASN A 161 1.11 15.63 5.87
N GLY A 162 0.71 15.46 7.13
CA GLY A 162 -0.18 14.38 7.57
C GLY A 162 -1.58 14.48 6.98
N LEU A 163 -2.12 15.70 6.84
CA LEU A 163 -3.43 15.91 6.20
C LEU A 163 -3.38 15.53 4.71
N TYR A 164 -2.38 15.99 3.96
CA TYR A 164 -2.24 15.63 2.55
C TYR A 164 -2.01 14.13 2.36
N ALA A 165 -1.19 13.50 3.21
CA ALA A 165 -0.98 12.07 3.22
C ALA A 165 -2.29 11.29 3.48
N LEU A 166 -3.11 11.73 4.43
CA LEU A 166 -4.41 11.13 4.72
C LEU A 166 -5.36 11.26 3.53
N LEU A 167 -5.45 12.45 2.93
CA LEU A 167 -6.32 12.69 1.77
C LEU A 167 -5.91 11.85 0.55
N SER A 168 -4.61 11.77 0.25
CA SER A 168 -4.09 10.96 -0.85
C SER A 168 -4.35 9.46 -0.61
N ALA A 169 -4.12 8.97 0.61
CA ALA A 169 -4.41 7.60 1.00
C ALA A 169 -5.90 7.26 0.84
N LEU A 170 -6.79 8.13 1.31
CA LEU A 170 -8.24 7.94 1.20
C LEU A 170 -8.70 7.99 -0.26
N ALA A 171 -8.24 8.94 -1.05
CA ALA A 171 -8.61 9.08 -2.45
C ALA A 171 -8.15 7.88 -3.27
N GLY A 172 -6.88 7.48 -3.14
CA GLY A 172 -6.32 6.35 -3.87
C GLY A 172 -6.97 5.01 -3.49
N SER A 173 -7.09 4.74 -2.20
CA SER A 173 -7.73 3.50 -1.72
C SER A 173 -9.21 3.44 -2.12
N MET A 174 -9.97 4.52 -1.98
CA MET A 174 -11.37 4.56 -2.37
C MET A 174 -11.53 4.37 -3.88
N GLY A 175 -10.69 5.01 -4.70
CA GLY A 175 -10.68 4.83 -6.15
C GLY A 175 -10.48 3.36 -6.54
N LEU A 176 -9.46 2.70 -5.96
CA LEU A 176 -9.18 1.29 -6.23
C LEU A 176 -10.31 0.37 -5.75
N LEU A 177 -10.84 0.59 -4.53
CA LEU A 177 -11.92 -0.22 -3.97
C LEU A 177 -13.22 -0.09 -4.78
N LEU A 178 -13.56 1.11 -5.24
CA LEU A 178 -14.72 1.34 -6.10
C LEU A 178 -14.51 0.70 -7.48
N TYR A 179 -13.31 0.79 -8.04
CA TYR A 179 -12.97 0.13 -9.30
C TYR A 179 -13.08 -1.40 -9.16
N ALA A 180 -12.47 -1.99 -8.13
CA ALA A 180 -12.59 -3.41 -7.86
C ALA A 180 -14.05 -3.85 -7.66
N ARG A 181 -14.85 -3.07 -6.90
CA ARG A 181 -16.27 -3.35 -6.72
C ARG A 181 -17.03 -3.36 -8.04
N ARG A 182 -16.75 -2.43 -8.96
CA ARG A 182 -17.39 -2.38 -10.30
C ARG A 182 -17.00 -3.59 -11.15
N ARG A 183 -15.74 -4.02 -11.07
CA ARG A 183 -15.19 -5.10 -11.91
C ARG A 183 -15.47 -6.51 -11.36
N LEU A 184 -15.47 -6.68 -10.03
CA LEU A 184 -15.60 -7.96 -9.33
C LEU A 184 -16.93 -8.12 -8.57
N GLY A 185 -17.75 -7.07 -8.48
CA GLY A 185 -18.92 -7.04 -7.61
C GLY A 185 -18.59 -6.93 -6.12
N GLY A 186 -17.32 -6.77 -5.75
CA GLY A 186 -16.83 -6.71 -4.38
C GLY A 186 -15.32 -6.69 -4.32
N VAL A 187 -14.76 -7.05 -3.16
CA VAL A 187 -13.31 -7.07 -2.90
C VAL A 187 -12.83 -8.49 -2.57
N THR A 188 -11.56 -8.78 -2.88
CA THR A 188 -10.84 -10.02 -2.53
C THR A 188 -9.69 -9.69 -1.58
N GLY A 189 -8.97 -10.72 -1.08
CA GLY A 189 -7.72 -10.53 -0.35
C GLY A 189 -6.66 -9.82 -1.18
N ASP A 190 -6.61 -10.13 -2.48
CA ASP A 190 -5.68 -9.55 -3.45
C ASP A 190 -5.92 -8.04 -3.59
N VAL A 191 -7.20 -7.61 -3.62
CA VAL A 191 -7.59 -6.19 -3.60
C VAL A 191 -7.15 -5.51 -2.31
N PHE A 192 -7.17 -6.20 -1.17
CA PHE A 192 -6.63 -5.64 0.08
C PHE A 192 -5.12 -5.43 -0.02
N GLY A 193 -4.38 -6.43 -0.50
CA GLY A 193 -2.93 -6.31 -0.72
C GLY A 193 -2.58 -5.19 -1.70
N CYS A 194 -3.25 -5.14 -2.84
CA CYS A 194 -3.09 -4.08 -3.84
C CYS A 194 -3.40 -2.68 -3.25
N THR A 195 -4.45 -2.56 -2.41
CA THR A 195 -4.79 -1.31 -1.74
C THR A 195 -3.67 -0.86 -0.79
N VAL A 196 -3.08 -1.79 -0.04
CA VAL A 196 -1.94 -1.49 0.84
C VAL A 196 -0.76 -0.94 0.03
N GLU A 197 -0.33 -1.66 -0.99
CA GLU A 197 0.81 -1.28 -1.83
C GLU A 197 0.60 0.06 -2.54
N CYS A 198 -0.58 0.26 -3.15
CA CYS A 198 -0.91 1.52 -3.82
C CYS A 198 -0.94 2.69 -2.83
N THR A 199 -1.45 2.49 -1.63
CA THR A 199 -1.48 3.54 -0.61
C THR A 199 -0.06 3.91 -0.16
N GLU A 200 0.84 2.94 -0.01
CA GLU A 200 2.21 3.20 0.41
C GLU A 200 2.92 4.15 -0.55
N TRP A 201 2.96 3.84 -1.84
CA TRP A 201 3.66 4.72 -2.79
C TRP A 201 2.93 6.04 -3.05
N LEU A 202 1.59 6.08 -2.99
CA LEU A 202 0.83 7.34 -3.08
C LEU A 202 1.20 8.31 -1.96
N VAL A 203 1.25 7.81 -0.74
CA VAL A 203 1.64 8.63 0.43
C VAL A 203 3.09 9.08 0.28
N LEU A 204 4.02 8.20 -0.07
CA LEU A 204 5.42 8.57 -0.29
C LEU A 204 5.57 9.65 -1.38
N LEU A 205 4.86 9.50 -2.52
CA LEU A 205 4.86 10.51 -3.58
C LEU A 205 4.27 11.85 -3.11
N THR A 206 3.25 11.84 -2.25
CA THR A 206 2.71 13.08 -1.67
C THR A 206 3.80 13.83 -0.91
N PHE A 207 4.62 13.14 -0.12
CA PHE A 207 5.74 13.75 0.59
C PHE A 207 6.86 14.26 -0.33
N CYS A 208 6.97 13.75 -1.55
CA CYS A 208 7.92 14.28 -2.54
C CYS A 208 7.51 15.64 -3.13
N THR A 209 6.27 16.07 -2.93
CA THR A 209 5.74 17.37 -3.43
C THR A 209 5.65 18.44 -2.37
N LEU A 210 6.00 18.11 -1.14
CA LEU A 210 5.93 18.99 0.03
C LEU A 210 7.33 19.46 0.43
#